data_5c0bf42b8f680c7eab4908d133a2f84f
#
_entry.id   5c0bf42b8f680c7eab4908d133a2f84f
#
_cell.length_a   1.000
_cell.length_b   1.000
_cell.length_c   1.000
_cell.angle_alpha   90.00
_cell.angle_beta   90.00
_cell.angle_gamma   90.00
#
_symmetry.space_group_name_H-M   'P 1'
#
loop_
_entity.id
_entity.type
_entity.pdbx_description
1 polymer ?
#
loop_
_entity_poly.entity_id
_entity_poly.type
_entity_poly.pdbx_seq_one_letter_code
_entity_poly.pdbx_strand_id
1 'polypeptide(L)'
;MNGRALSATLVTTVLLAVASSAHAGTALNAIKERGHIKCGVSDGLPGFSHTDEKGKFSGIDVDVCRAVAAAVFGDSTKVKFTPLTAKERLTALQSGEIDVLSRNTTWTSSRDSAQGLNFTGVTYYDGQGFLVNKKLGVKSAKELDGATVCVQAGTTTELNLSDYFRANKMKYTPITYDKSDESAKALEAGRCDVLTSDQSQLYAQRIKLAKPGDYVVLPEVISKEPLGPVVRHGDDDWFDIVKWT
;
A
#
# COMPACT_ATOMS: atom_id res chain seq x y z
N MET A 1 61.42 -59.54 15.80
CA MET A 1 61.04 -58.62 14.76
C MET A 1 59.58 -58.27 15.00
N ASN A 2 59.37 -57.01 15.49
CA ASN A 2 58.10 -56.61 16.11
C ASN A 2 57.24 -55.90 15.04
N GLY A 3 56.08 -56.46 14.76
CA GLY A 3 55.06 -55.81 13.90
C GLY A 3 54.02 -55.08 14.77
N ARG A 4 54.00 -53.76 14.73
CA ARG A 4 52.96 -52.95 15.39
C ARG A 4 51.79 -52.79 14.44
N ALA A 5 50.62 -53.28 14.87
CA ALA A 5 49.35 -52.98 14.21
C ALA A 5 48.85 -51.59 14.65
N LEU A 6 48.63 -50.68 13.70
CA LEU A 6 47.95 -49.43 13.91
C LEU A 6 46.42 -49.66 13.78
N SER A 7 45.72 -49.48 14.89
CA SER A 7 44.24 -49.43 14.90
C SER A 7 43.81 -48.02 14.53
N ALA A 8 43.17 -47.86 13.36
CA ALA A 8 42.53 -46.62 12.95
C ALA A 8 41.10 -46.54 13.51
N THR A 9 40.87 -45.67 14.47
CA THR A 9 39.56 -45.40 15.07
C THR A 9 38.83 -44.39 14.15
N LEU A 10 37.78 -44.88 13.47
CA LEU A 10 36.91 -44.07 12.65
C LEU A 10 35.93 -43.31 13.55
N VAL A 11 36.10 -42.00 13.73
CA VAL A 11 35.16 -41.16 14.44
C VAL A 11 34.11 -40.70 13.43
N THR A 12 32.93 -41.28 13.49
CA THR A 12 31.77 -40.90 12.68
C THR A 12 31.06 -39.71 13.34
N THR A 13 31.32 -38.51 12.85
CA THR A 13 30.62 -37.31 13.29
C THR A 13 29.21 -37.27 12.65
N VAL A 14 28.19 -37.56 13.48
CA VAL A 14 26.79 -37.41 13.08
C VAL A 14 26.45 -35.88 13.15
N LEU A 15 26.38 -35.24 12.02
CA LEU A 15 25.78 -33.90 11.87
C LEU A 15 24.26 -34.05 12.05
N LEU A 16 23.74 -33.71 13.24
CA LEU A 16 22.30 -33.44 13.39
C LEU A 16 21.98 -32.13 12.60
N ALA A 17 21.42 -32.31 11.42
CA ALA A 17 20.74 -31.21 10.72
C ALA A 17 19.46 -30.88 11.53
N VAL A 18 19.52 -29.80 12.32
CA VAL A 18 18.32 -29.22 12.91
C VAL A 18 17.56 -28.60 11.74
N ALA A 19 16.60 -29.35 11.18
CA ALA A 19 15.61 -28.82 10.28
C ALA A 19 14.79 -27.78 11.06
N SER A 20 15.08 -26.50 10.88
CA SER A 20 14.20 -25.43 11.32
C SER A 20 12.87 -25.63 10.60
N SER A 21 11.91 -26.26 11.28
CA SER A 21 10.52 -26.29 10.82
C SER A 21 10.09 -24.84 10.70
N ALA A 22 9.97 -24.31 9.47
CA ALA A 22 9.28 -23.07 9.23
C ALA A 22 7.87 -23.27 9.79
N HIS A 23 7.58 -22.64 10.94
CA HIS A 23 6.26 -22.74 11.56
C HIS A 23 5.28 -21.98 10.67
N ALA A 24 4.49 -22.70 9.87
CA ALA A 24 3.26 -22.16 9.31
C ALA A 24 2.42 -21.63 10.49
N GLY A 25 1.87 -20.43 10.36
CA GLY A 25 1.01 -19.84 11.39
C GLY A 25 1.71 -18.93 12.42
N THR A 26 2.96 -18.52 12.21
CA THR A 26 3.68 -17.65 13.18
C THR A 26 3.04 -16.29 13.38
N ALA A 27 2.53 -15.65 12.30
CA ALA A 27 1.88 -14.36 12.40
C ALA A 27 0.52 -14.47 13.09
N LEU A 28 -0.30 -15.46 12.71
CA LEU A 28 -1.61 -15.70 13.32
C LEU A 28 -1.49 -16.00 14.82
N ASN A 29 -0.52 -16.82 15.23
CA ASN A 29 -0.28 -17.14 16.64
C ASN A 29 0.10 -15.89 17.44
N ALA A 30 1.05 -15.09 16.93
CA ALA A 30 1.45 -13.83 17.56
C ALA A 30 0.28 -12.80 17.65
N ILE A 31 -0.61 -12.79 16.66
CA ILE A 31 -1.82 -11.96 16.66
C ILE A 31 -2.78 -12.42 17.78
N LYS A 32 -3.03 -13.73 17.87
CA LYS A 32 -3.90 -14.32 18.91
C LYS A 32 -3.37 -14.08 20.32
N GLU A 33 -2.08 -14.30 20.54
CA GLU A 33 -1.41 -14.04 21.83
C GLU A 33 -1.49 -12.59 22.25
N ARG A 34 -1.31 -11.65 21.29
CA ARG A 34 -1.40 -10.21 21.54
C ARG A 34 -2.83 -9.73 21.77
N GLY A 35 -3.82 -10.46 21.30
CA GLY A 35 -5.24 -10.14 21.47
C GLY A 35 -5.78 -9.01 20.57
N HIS A 36 -5.06 -8.59 19.55
CA HIS A 36 -5.51 -7.60 18.58
C HIS A 36 -4.68 -7.65 17.28
N ILE A 37 -5.25 -7.13 16.19
CA ILE A 37 -4.59 -6.94 14.89
C ILE A 37 -3.93 -5.57 14.84
N LYS A 38 -2.74 -5.49 14.26
CA LYS A 38 -2.10 -4.23 13.84
C LYS A 38 -2.38 -4.00 12.36
N CYS A 39 -3.16 -2.98 12.04
CA CYS A 39 -3.57 -2.66 10.67
C CYS A 39 -2.93 -1.36 10.20
N GLY A 40 -2.19 -1.42 9.09
CA GLY A 40 -1.70 -0.23 8.40
C GLY A 40 -2.78 0.37 7.51
N VAL A 41 -3.03 1.67 7.68
CA VAL A 41 -4.03 2.44 6.94
C VAL A 41 -3.43 3.72 6.38
N SER A 42 -4.17 4.45 5.52
CA SER A 42 -3.73 5.77 5.05
C SER A 42 -3.77 6.81 6.16
N ASP A 43 -2.94 7.81 6.02
CA ASP A 43 -2.81 8.96 6.92
C ASP A 43 -3.89 10.04 6.74
N GLY A 44 -4.96 9.74 5.98
CA GLY A 44 -6.09 10.66 5.84
C GLY A 44 -6.74 10.70 4.46
N LEU A 45 -7.32 9.58 4.02
CA LEU A 45 -8.02 9.48 2.74
C LEU A 45 -9.53 9.22 2.98
N PRO A 46 -10.40 10.23 2.87
CA PRO A 46 -11.85 10.05 2.98
C PRO A 46 -12.39 8.94 2.07
N GLY A 47 -13.27 8.10 2.62
CA GLY A 47 -13.81 6.92 1.94
C GLY A 47 -12.98 5.66 2.10
N PHE A 48 -11.66 5.75 2.23
CA PHE A 48 -10.74 4.62 2.46
C PHE A 48 -10.29 4.50 3.91
N SER A 49 -9.56 5.49 4.42
CA SER A 49 -9.24 5.62 5.83
C SER A 49 -9.15 7.08 6.21
N HIS A 50 -9.99 7.50 7.13
CA HIS A 50 -10.06 8.86 7.63
C HIS A 50 -10.28 8.83 9.13
N THR A 51 -9.64 9.74 9.83
CA THR A 51 -9.79 9.91 11.29
C THR A 51 -10.58 11.18 11.56
N ASP A 52 -11.67 11.09 12.31
CA ASP A 52 -12.43 12.24 12.73
C ASP A 52 -11.74 13.00 13.89
N GLU A 53 -12.32 14.11 14.31
CA GLU A 53 -11.80 14.96 15.41
C GLU A 53 -11.74 14.23 16.77
N LYS A 54 -12.47 13.11 16.93
CA LYS A 54 -12.48 12.26 18.13
C LYS A 54 -11.48 11.10 18.03
N GLY A 55 -10.69 11.03 16.94
CA GLY A 55 -9.73 9.96 16.72
C GLY A 55 -10.35 8.65 16.21
N LYS A 56 -11.63 8.65 15.78
CA LYS A 56 -12.30 7.47 15.25
C LYS A 56 -11.98 7.29 13.76
N PHE A 57 -11.45 6.14 13.42
CA PHE A 57 -11.19 5.75 12.03
C PHE A 57 -12.46 5.29 11.31
N SER A 58 -12.58 5.59 10.01
CA SER A 58 -13.69 5.19 9.14
C SER A 58 -13.23 5.03 7.69
N GLY A 59 -13.95 4.22 6.91
CA GLY A 59 -13.72 3.96 5.50
C GLY A 59 -13.47 2.49 5.19
N ILE A 60 -13.47 2.12 3.89
CA ILE A 60 -13.42 0.74 3.43
C ILE A 60 -12.17 0.00 3.91
N ASP A 61 -11.00 0.63 3.90
CA ASP A 61 -9.75 0.05 4.38
C ASP A 61 -9.78 -0.25 5.89
N VAL A 62 -10.43 0.63 6.64
CA VAL A 62 -10.65 0.47 8.10
C VAL A 62 -11.61 -0.68 8.37
N ASP A 63 -12.70 -0.77 7.60
CA ASP A 63 -13.76 -1.77 7.80
C ASP A 63 -13.28 -3.17 7.41
N VAL A 64 -12.40 -3.31 6.41
CA VAL A 64 -11.70 -4.56 6.12
C VAL A 64 -10.93 -5.05 7.35
N CYS A 65 -10.13 -4.20 7.99
CA CYS A 65 -9.38 -4.59 9.19
C CYS A 65 -10.29 -4.92 10.38
N ARG A 66 -11.42 -4.23 10.54
CA ARG A 66 -12.44 -4.57 11.54
C ARG A 66 -13.08 -5.92 11.27
N ALA A 67 -13.37 -6.22 10.00
CA ALA A 67 -13.93 -7.51 9.61
C ALA A 67 -12.94 -8.65 9.90
N VAL A 68 -11.65 -8.46 9.60
CA VAL A 68 -10.59 -9.42 9.94
C VAL A 68 -10.47 -9.60 11.46
N ALA A 69 -10.56 -8.51 12.24
CA ALA A 69 -10.56 -8.61 13.71
C ALA A 69 -11.77 -9.41 14.22
N ALA A 70 -12.95 -9.18 13.65
CA ALA A 70 -14.15 -9.95 13.98
C ALA A 70 -14.00 -11.44 13.63
N ALA A 71 -13.38 -11.76 12.48
CA ALA A 71 -13.12 -13.13 12.06
C ALA A 71 -12.16 -13.88 13.02
N VAL A 72 -11.14 -13.18 13.53
CA VAL A 72 -10.13 -13.81 14.42
C VAL A 72 -10.59 -13.89 15.88
N PHE A 73 -11.27 -12.83 16.36
CA PHE A 73 -11.56 -12.66 17.80
C PHE A 73 -13.05 -12.66 18.14
N GLY A 74 -13.95 -12.70 17.15
CA GLY A 74 -15.39 -12.45 17.38
C GLY A 74 -15.71 -11.00 17.75
N ASP A 75 -14.73 -10.09 17.66
CA ASP A 75 -14.83 -8.69 18.10
C ASP A 75 -14.12 -7.74 17.13
N SER A 76 -14.86 -6.92 16.42
CA SER A 76 -14.35 -5.95 15.44
C SER A 76 -13.52 -4.81 16.06
N THR A 77 -13.57 -4.66 17.38
CA THR A 77 -12.80 -3.63 18.09
C THR A 77 -11.35 -4.07 18.40
N LYS A 78 -11.02 -5.35 18.21
CA LYS A 78 -9.69 -5.93 18.44
C LYS A 78 -8.72 -5.59 17.30
N VAL A 79 -8.63 -4.31 16.96
CA VAL A 79 -7.71 -3.78 15.94
C VAL A 79 -7.10 -2.47 16.38
N LYS A 80 -5.78 -2.31 16.11
CA LYS A 80 -5.05 -1.05 16.25
C LYS A 80 -4.65 -0.55 14.88
N PHE A 81 -5.00 0.69 14.57
CA PHE A 81 -4.68 1.32 13.29
C PHE A 81 -3.37 2.10 13.38
N THR A 82 -2.51 1.92 12.38
CA THR A 82 -1.25 2.66 12.19
C THR A 82 -1.35 3.45 10.89
N PRO A 83 -1.51 4.77 10.94
CA PRO A 83 -1.45 5.61 9.75
C PRO A 83 -0.03 5.57 9.14
N LEU A 84 0.05 5.34 7.83
CA LEU A 84 1.29 5.21 7.09
C LEU A 84 1.25 6.02 5.80
N THR A 85 2.38 6.58 5.41
CA THR A 85 2.55 7.16 4.07
C THR A 85 2.63 6.05 3.00
N ALA A 86 2.52 6.40 1.73
CA ALA A 86 2.69 5.44 0.64
C ALA A 86 4.10 4.84 0.60
N LYS A 87 5.11 5.61 1.03
CA LYS A 87 6.52 5.22 1.05
C LYS A 87 6.84 4.23 2.18
N GLU A 88 6.20 4.38 3.34
CA GLU A 88 6.48 3.58 4.55
C GLU A 88 5.72 2.26 4.58
N ARG A 89 4.53 2.20 3.98
CA ARG A 89 3.55 1.12 4.17
C ARG A 89 4.08 -0.29 3.92
N LEU A 90 4.88 -0.49 2.85
CA LEU A 90 5.38 -1.83 2.50
C LEU A 90 6.49 -2.27 3.45
N THR A 91 7.38 -1.36 3.84
CA THR A 91 8.43 -1.63 4.83
C THR A 91 7.85 -1.93 6.21
N ALA A 92 6.82 -1.18 6.65
CA ALA A 92 6.12 -1.45 7.91
C ALA A 92 5.48 -2.85 7.93
N LEU A 93 4.92 -3.31 6.80
CA LEU A 93 4.40 -4.67 6.68
C LEU A 93 5.54 -5.71 6.70
N GLN A 94 6.60 -5.50 5.93
CA GLN A 94 7.75 -6.41 5.86
C GLN A 94 8.45 -6.59 7.21
N SER A 95 8.61 -5.52 7.98
CA SER A 95 9.24 -5.54 9.30
C SER A 95 8.40 -6.16 10.41
N GLY A 96 7.09 -6.38 10.18
CA GLY A 96 6.16 -6.86 11.21
C GLY A 96 5.66 -5.76 12.16
N GLU A 97 5.89 -4.51 11.85
CA GLU A 97 5.27 -3.38 12.55
C GLU A 97 3.74 -3.46 12.47
N ILE A 98 3.22 -3.89 11.31
CA ILE A 98 1.82 -4.19 11.06
C ILE A 98 1.63 -5.65 10.63
N ASP A 99 0.46 -6.22 10.86
CA ASP A 99 0.10 -7.59 10.46
C ASP A 99 -0.57 -7.64 9.09
N VAL A 100 -1.37 -6.63 8.79
CA VAL A 100 -2.10 -6.44 7.53
C VAL A 100 -2.02 -4.98 7.11
N LEU A 101 -1.82 -4.76 5.82
CA LEU A 101 -1.87 -3.45 5.21
C LEU A 101 -3.18 -3.34 4.42
N SER A 102 -4.11 -2.49 4.87
CA SER A 102 -5.32 -2.11 4.14
C SER A 102 -5.28 -0.59 3.93
N ARG A 103 -4.68 -0.18 2.80
CA ARG A 103 -4.30 1.21 2.54
C ARG A 103 -4.27 1.49 1.04
N ASN A 104 -5.43 1.45 0.38
CA ASN A 104 -5.52 1.74 -1.07
C ASN A 104 -4.25 1.33 -1.84
N THR A 105 -3.83 0.06 -1.66
CA THR A 105 -2.57 -0.44 -2.20
C THR A 105 -2.82 -1.22 -3.49
N THR A 106 -2.26 -0.75 -4.58
CA THR A 106 -2.39 -1.39 -5.89
C THR A 106 -1.65 -2.72 -5.94
N TRP A 107 -2.34 -3.77 -6.34
CA TRP A 107 -1.78 -5.08 -6.61
C TRP A 107 -0.96 -5.04 -7.90
N THR A 108 0.35 -5.18 -7.77
CA THR A 108 1.27 -5.28 -8.91
C THR A 108 2.14 -6.51 -8.77
N SER A 109 2.58 -7.06 -9.89
CA SER A 109 3.47 -8.23 -9.91
C SER A 109 4.73 -7.99 -9.07
N SER A 110 5.35 -6.80 -9.17
CA SER A 110 6.56 -6.48 -8.41
C SER A 110 6.34 -6.45 -6.89
N ARG A 111 5.19 -5.94 -6.43
CA ARG A 111 4.85 -5.92 -4.99
C ARG A 111 4.54 -7.30 -4.47
N ASP A 112 3.79 -8.07 -5.25
CA ASP A 112 3.35 -9.42 -4.88
C ASP A 112 4.49 -10.43 -4.89
N SER A 113 5.30 -10.45 -5.95
CA SER A 113 6.32 -11.49 -6.14
C SER A 113 7.71 -11.12 -5.60
N ALA A 114 8.14 -9.84 -5.74
CA ALA A 114 9.52 -9.46 -5.46
C ALA A 114 9.75 -8.93 -4.05
N GLN A 115 8.69 -8.61 -3.29
CA GLN A 115 8.80 -7.97 -1.99
C GLN A 115 8.38 -8.86 -0.81
N GLY A 116 8.14 -10.16 -1.04
CA GLY A 116 7.73 -11.08 0.02
C GLY A 116 6.34 -10.76 0.60
N LEU A 117 5.43 -10.30 -0.26
CA LEU A 117 4.08 -9.86 0.09
C LEU A 117 3.04 -10.64 -0.72
N ASN A 118 1.88 -10.89 -0.10
CA ASN A 118 0.71 -11.51 -0.73
C ASN A 118 -0.47 -10.55 -0.70
N PHE A 119 -1.03 -10.24 -1.87
CA PHE A 119 -2.33 -9.59 -1.97
C PHE A 119 -3.45 -10.60 -1.75
N THR A 120 -4.40 -10.29 -0.89
CA THR A 120 -5.45 -11.23 -0.47
C THR A 120 -6.72 -11.13 -1.31
N GLY A 121 -6.85 -10.08 -2.11
CA GLY A 121 -7.99 -9.83 -2.99
C GLY A 121 -8.08 -8.37 -3.38
N VAL A 122 -9.08 -8.03 -4.19
CA VAL A 122 -9.35 -6.65 -4.61
C VAL A 122 -10.57 -6.12 -3.88
N THR A 123 -10.42 -5.05 -3.12
CA THR A 123 -11.52 -4.37 -2.42
C THR A 123 -12.07 -3.20 -3.21
N TYR A 124 -11.29 -2.63 -4.12
CA TYR A 124 -11.70 -1.52 -4.97
C TYR A 124 -10.91 -1.51 -6.29
N TYR A 125 -11.61 -1.40 -7.43
CA TYR A 125 -11.00 -1.20 -8.74
C TYR A 125 -10.95 0.28 -9.06
N ASP A 126 -9.74 0.81 -9.17
CA ASP A 126 -9.47 2.22 -9.46
C ASP A 126 -8.66 2.38 -10.75
N GLY A 127 -8.28 3.59 -11.06
CA GLY A 127 -7.40 3.96 -12.14
C GLY A 127 -6.84 5.35 -11.92
N GLN A 128 -5.64 5.61 -12.44
CA GLN A 128 -4.98 6.89 -12.33
C GLN A 128 -5.61 7.94 -13.23
N GLY A 129 -5.76 9.16 -12.70
CA GLY A 129 -6.25 10.33 -13.41
C GLY A 129 -5.47 11.60 -13.08
N PHE A 130 -6.03 12.73 -13.46
CA PHE A 130 -5.44 14.05 -13.28
C PHE A 130 -6.48 15.03 -12.75
N LEU A 131 -6.14 15.76 -11.70
CA LEU A 131 -6.93 16.87 -11.14
C LEU A 131 -6.25 18.19 -11.51
N VAL A 132 -7.02 19.10 -12.10
CA VAL A 132 -6.54 20.43 -12.54
C VAL A 132 -7.47 21.52 -12.04
N ASN A 133 -6.93 22.75 -11.88
CA ASN A 133 -7.77 23.92 -11.74
C ASN A 133 -8.40 24.25 -13.09
N LYS A 134 -9.72 24.51 -13.13
CA LYS A 134 -10.47 24.86 -14.36
C LYS A 134 -9.90 26.07 -15.10
N LYS A 135 -9.20 26.97 -14.37
CA LYS A 135 -8.52 28.13 -14.96
C LYS A 135 -7.39 27.76 -15.91
N LEU A 136 -6.83 26.54 -15.79
CA LEU A 136 -5.83 26.03 -16.73
C LEU A 136 -6.38 25.88 -18.16
N GLY A 137 -7.72 25.75 -18.29
CA GLY A 137 -8.41 25.70 -19.58
C GLY A 137 -8.33 24.37 -20.32
N VAL A 138 -7.56 23.37 -19.81
CA VAL A 138 -7.40 22.06 -20.43
C VAL A 138 -8.62 21.18 -20.18
N LYS A 139 -8.95 20.31 -21.14
CA LYS A 139 -10.08 19.38 -21.09
C LYS A 139 -9.65 17.92 -21.20
N SER A 140 -8.40 17.68 -21.53
CA SER A 140 -7.83 16.35 -21.76
C SER A 140 -6.42 16.27 -21.18
N ALA A 141 -6.06 15.08 -20.67
CA ALA A 141 -4.70 14.82 -20.22
C ALA A 141 -3.66 14.91 -21.35
N LYS A 142 -4.10 14.86 -22.61
CA LYS A 142 -3.22 15.06 -23.79
C LYS A 142 -2.80 16.51 -23.99
N GLU A 143 -3.44 17.44 -23.29
CA GLU A 143 -3.12 18.87 -23.33
C GLU A 143 -2.14 19.29 -22.22
N LEU A 144 -1.59 18.33 -21.47
CA LEU A 144 -0.71 18.57 -20.31
C LEU A 144 0.79 18.62 -20.68
N ASP A 145 1.13 18.81 -21.97
CA ASP A 145 2.54 18.94 -22.37
C ASP A 145 3.19 20.16 -21.70
N GLY A 146 4.35 19.96 -21.08
CA GLY A 146 5.10 20.98 -20.35
C GLY A 146 4.60 21.27 -18.92
N ALA A 147 3.53 20.62 -18.45
CA ALA A 147 2.95 20.90 -17.14
C ALA A 147 3.87 20.50 -15.98
N THR A 148 3.73 21.23 -14.86
CA THR A 148 4.24 20.81 -13.56
C THR A 148 3.22 19.88 -12.87
N VAL A 149 3.65 18.67 -12.48
CA VAL A 149 2.74 17.63 -11.98
C VAL A 149 3.11 17.23 -10.56
N CYS A 150 2.23 17.51 -9.59
CA CYS A 150 2.33 17.03 -8.23
C CYS A 150 1.93 15.54 -8.16
N VAL A 151 2.72 14.74 -7.45
CA VAL A 151 2.47 13.30 -7.25
C VAL A 151 2.96 12.87 -5.89
N GLN A 152 2.35 11.83 -5.30
CA GLN A 152 2.81 11.24 -4.05
C GLN A 152 3.93 10.22 -4.32
N ALA A 153 5.04 10.35 -3.60
CA ALA A 153 6.19 9.44 -3.68
C ALA A 153 5.84 8.02 -3.21
N GLY A 154 6.49 7.00 -3.81
CA GLY A 154 6.31 5.59 -3.46
C GLY A 154 4.99 4.97 -3.95
N THR A 155 4.39 5.56 -4.98
CA THR A 155 3.13 5.11 -5.57
C THR A 155 3.33 4.52 -6.98
N THR A 156 2.37 3.71 -7.44
CA THR A 156 2.26 3.29 -8.84
C THR A 156 2.02 4.49 -9.74
N THR A 157 1.29 5.50 -9.22
CA THR A 157 0.95 6.69 -9.98
C THR A 157 2.17 7.55 -10.31
N GLU A 158 3.23 7.54 -9.48
CA GLU A 158 4.52 8.17 -9.79
C GLU A 158 5.20 7.49 -10.99
N LEU A 159 5.18 6.16 -11.04
CA LEU A 159 5.77 5.37 -12.14
C LEU A 159 4.95 5.53 -13.45
N ASN A 160 3.64 5.34 -13.36
CA ASN A 160 2.74 5.44 -14.49
C ASN A 160 2.75 6.83 -15.14
N LEU A 161 2.95 7.90 -14.33
CA LEU A 161 3.09 9.28 -14.81
C LEU A 161 4.20 9.37 -15.85
N SER A 162 5.39 8.83 -15.54
CA SER A 162 6.53 8.83 -16.45
C SER A 162 6.21 8.08 -17.75
N ASP A 163 5.60 6.91 -17.63
CA ASP A 163 5.25 6.08 -18.78
C ASP A 163 4.22 6.74 -19.68
N TYR A 164 3.20 7.36 -19.11
CA TYR A 164 2.15 8.05 -19.86
C TYR A 164 2.71 9.22 -20.69
N PHE A 165 3.49 10.11 -20.05
CA PHE A 165 4.06 11.26 -20.72
C PHE A 165 5.06 10.84 -21.82
N ARG A 166 5.90 9.85 -21.55
CA ARG A 166 6.82 9.30 -22.55
C ARG A 166 6.07 8.68 -23.74
N ALA A 167 5.04 7.87 -23.50
CA ALA A 167 4.26 7.24 -24.56
C ALA A 167 3.54 8.25 -25.46
N ASN A 168 3.10 9.37 -24.89
CA ASN A 168 2.45 10.45 -25.64
C ASN A 168 3.42 11.51 -26.17
N LYS A 169 4.76 11.30 -26.01
CA LYS A 169 5.81 12.25 -26.44
C LYS A 169 5.66 13.65 -25.80
N MET A 170 5.11 13.71 -24.62
CA MET A 170 4.93 14.92 -23.84
C MET A 170 6.05 15.10 -22.81
N LYS A 171 6.34 16.34 -22.46
CA LYS A 171 7.26 16.72 -21.38
C LYS A 171 6.45 17.08 -20.14
N TYR A 172 7.04 16.92 -18.97
CA TYR A 172 6.48 17.38 -17.69
C TYR A 172 7.60 17.59 -16.66
N THR A 173 7.28 18.29 -15.60
CA THR A 173 8.16 18.45 -14.44
C THR A 173 7.48 17.86 -13.21
N PRO A 174 7.95 16.72 -12.67
CA PRO A 174 7.37 16.12 -11.46
C PRO A 174 7.76 16.91 -10.22
N ILE A 175 6.79 17.07 -9.30
CA ILE A 175 7.02 17.56 -7.93
C ILE A 175 6.46 16.53 -6.97
N THR A 176 7.35 15.84 -6.25
CA THR A 176 6.98 14.74 -5.36
C THR A 176 6.77 15.21 -3.92
N TYR A 177 5.76 14.64 -3.26
CA TYR A 177 5.43 14.88 -1.86
C TYR A 177 5.29 13.55 -1.12
N ASP A 178 5.68 13.50 0.14
CA ASP A 178 5.52 12.29 0.95
C ASP A 178 4.04 12.04 1.34
N LYS A 179 3.29 13.12 1.56
CA LYS A 179 1.86 13.04 1.93
C LYS A 179 0.94 13.51 0.81
N SER A 180 -0.16 12.80 0.64
CA SER A 180 -1.20 13.15 -0.34
C SER A 180 -1.81 14.53 -0.10
N ASP A 181 -2.02 14.92 1.18
CA ASP A 181 -2.57 16.24 1.52
C ASP A 181 -1.60 17.38 1.17
N GLU A 182 -0.29 17.13 1.23
CA GLU A 182 0.71 18.13 0.85
C GLU A 182 0.69 18.38 -0.67
N SER A 183 0.53 17.32 -1.47
CA SER A 183 0.41 17.44 -2.93
C SER A 183 -0.87 18.18 -3.34
N ALA A 184 -1.98 17.94 -2.66
CA ALA A 184 -3.24 18.65 -2.89
C ALA A 184 -3.14 20.15 -2.54
N LYS A 185 -2.54 20.48 -1.39
CA LYS A 185 -2.26 21.86 -0.98
C LYS A 185 -1.29 22.57 -1.93
N ALA A 186 -0.33 21.84 -2.49
CA ALA A 186 0.60 22.39 -3.49
C ALA A 186 -0.10 22.77 -4.79
N LEU A 187 -1.05 21.93 -5.25
CA LEU A 187 -1.92 22.26 -6.38
C LEU A 187 -2.76 23.51 -6.08
N GLU A 188 -3.37 23.59 -4.89
CA GLU A 188 -4.17 24.73 -4.47
C GLU A 188 -3.37 26.03 -4.41
N ALA A 189 -2.12 25.95 -3.97
CA ALA A 189 -1.18 27.07 -3.90
C ALA A 189 -0.55 27.43 -5.25
N GLY A 190 -0.90 26.71 -6.34
CA GLY A 190 -0.35 26.95 -7.68
C GLY A 190 1.13 26.57 -7.82
N ARG A 191 1.65 25.69 -6.96
CA ARG A 191 3.02 25.16 -7.05
C ARG A 191 3.17 24.12 -8.15
N CYS A 192 2.07 23.49 -8.54
CA CYS A 192 1.96 22.62 -9.70
C CYS A 192 0.66 22.92 -10.45
N ASP A 193 0.64 22.62 -11.73
CA ASP A 193 -0.52 22.81 -12.61
C ASP A 193 -1.52 21.67 -12.45
N VAL A 194 -1.01 20.48 -12.11
CA VAL A 194 -1.74 19.21 -12.11
C VAL A 194 -1.40 18.41 -10.86
N LEU A 195 -2.40 17.74 -10.28
CA LEU A 195 -2.21 16.67 -9.31
C LEU A 195 -2.60 15.34 -9.97
N THR A 196 -1.74 14.33 -9.87
CA THR A 196 -2.07 12.97 -10.33
C THR A 196 -2.12 11.99 -9.18
N SER A 197 -3.09 11.10 -9.20
CA SER A 197 -3.31 9.97 -8.27
C SER A 197 -4.40 9.06 -8.83
N ASP A 198 -4.78 8.04 -8.08
CA ASP A 198 -6.01 7.27 -8.31
C ASP A 198 -7.21 8.22 -8.35
N GLN A 199 -8.17 7.97 -9.24
CA GLN A 199 -9.33 8.86 -9.41
C GLN A 199 -10.13 9.02 -8.12
N SER A 200 -10.37 7.93 -7.38
CA SER A 200 -11.05 8.00 -6.09
C SER A 200 -10.33 8.93 -5.10
N GLN A 201 -8.99 8.85 -5.07
CA GLN A 201 -8.16 9.73 -4.24
C GLN A 201 -8.22 11.18 -4.73
N LEU A 202 -8.23 11.43 -6.04
CA LEU A 202 -8.40 12.79 -6.58
C LEU A 202 -9.73 13.41 -6.18
N TYR A 203 -10.82 12.66 -6.23
CA TYR A 203 -12.12 13.13 -5.74
C TYR A 203 -12.11 13.39 -4.23
N ALA A 204 -11.50 12.49 -3.43
CA ALA A 204 -11.37 12.67 -1.99
C ALA A 204 -10.50 13.87 -1.61
N GLN A 205 -9.42 14.14 -2.35
CA GLN A 205 -8.60 15.33 -2.14
C GLN A 205 -9.31 16.62 -2.59
N ARG A 206 -10.01 16.56 -3.71
CA ARG A 206 -10.76 17.71 -4.24
C ARG A 206 -11.76 18.27 -3.22
N ILE A 207 -12.49 17.42 -2.49
CA ILE A 207 -13.47 17.90 -1.49
C ILE A 207 -12.83 18.58 -0.28
N LYS A 208 -11.53 18.38 -0.04
CA LYS A 208 -10.77 19.05 1.03
C LYS A 208 -10.23 20.43 0.63
N LEU A 209 -10.23 20.78 -0.66
CA LEU A 209 -9.75 22.08 -1.13
C LEU A 209 -10.71 23.19 -0.71
N ALA A 210 -10.21 24.40 -0.51
CA ALA A 210 -11.02 25.54 -0.10
C ALA A 210 -12.16 25.87 -1.09
N LYS A 211 -11.90 25.63 -2.40
CA LYS A 211 -12.90 25.83 -3.48
C LYS A 211 -12.96 24.60 -4.39
N PRO A 212 -13.59 23.49 -3.95
CA PRO A 212 -13.63 22.24 -4.74
C PRO A 212 -14.25 22.41 -6.13
N GLY A 213 -15.17 23.36 -6.29
CA GLY A 213 -15.83 23.68 -7.56
C GLY A 213 -14.92 24.25 -8.65
N ASP A 214 -13.76 24.82 -8.27
CA ASP A 214 -12.77 25.38 -9.19
C ASP A 214 -11.89 24.30 -9.84
N TYR A 215 -11.99 23.05 -9.38
CA TYR A 215 -11.16 21.96 -9.85
C TYR A 215 -12.00 20.89 -10.57
N VAL A 216 -11.37 20.20 -11.51
CA VAL A 216 -11.97 19.12 -12.29
C VAL A 216 -10.98 17.95 -12.42
N VAL A 217 -11.49 16.73 -12.26
CA VAL A 217 -10.77 15.53 -12.66
C VAL A 217 -10.96 15.35 -14.15
N LEU A 218 -9.86 15.24 -14.91
CA LEU A 218 -9.89 15.02 -16.34
C LEU A 218 -10.48 13.64 -16.68
N PRO A 219 -11.06 13.47 -17.89
CA PRO A 219 -11.81 12.25 -18.21
C PRO A 219 -10.94 11.01 -18.43
N GLU A 220 -9.65 11.18 -18.71
CA GLU A 220 -8.77 10.05 -19.00
C GLU A 220 -8.41 9.26 -17.75
N VAL A 221 -8.44 7.92 -17.90
CA VAL A 221 -7.93 6.94 -16.95
C VAL A 221 -6.71 6.30 -17.58
N ILE A 222 -5.54 6.55 -17.03
CA ILE A 222 -4.26 6.18 -17.66
C ILE A 222 -3.66 4.86 -17.17
N SER A 223 -4.26 4.26 -16.12
CA SER A 223 -3.85 2.96 -15.59
C SER A 223 -5.05 2.18 -15.06
N LYS A 224 -4.76 0.95 -14.61
CA LYS A 224 -5.70 0.13 -13.82
C LYS A 224 -5.06 -0.13 -12.47
N GLU A 225 -5.76 0.25 -11.41
CA GLU A 225 -5.28 0.17 -10.03
C GLU A 225 -6.22 -0.76 -9.22
N PRO A 226 -6.01 -2.09 -9.26
CA PRO A 226 -6.73 -3.01 -8.39
C PRO A 226 -6.19 -2.88 -6.97
N LEU A 227 -6.96 -2.27 -6.08
CA LEU A 227 -6.56 -1.99 -4.70
C LEU A 227 -7.00 -3.12 -3.78
N GLY A 228 -6.13 -3.54 -2.87
CA GLY A 228 -6.49 -4.60 -1.94
C GLY A 228 -5.59 -4.72 -0.72
N PRO A 229 -6.05 -5.52 0.28
CA PRO A 229 -5.29 -5.81 1.47
C PRO A 229 -4.07 -6.69 1.16
N VAL A 230 -3.02 -6.50 1.95
CA VAL A 230 -1.72 -7.17 1.76
C VAL A 230 -1.24 -7.73 3.09
N VAL A 231 -0.67 -8.94 3.04
CA VAL A 231 -0.01 -9.60 4.17
C VAL A 231 1.41 -10.03 3.78
N ARG A 232 2.23 -10.42 4.75
CA ARG A 232 3.55 -11.02 4.48
C ARG A 232 3.41 -12.43 3.92
N HIS A 233 4.38 -12.89 3.15
CA HIS A 233 4.56 -14.29 2.82
C HIS A 233 4.84 -15.16 4.05
N GLY A 234 4.60 -16.47 3.91
CA GLY A 234 5.04 -17.49 4.88
C GLY A 234 4.08 -17.79 6.01
N ASP A 235 2.83 -17.29 5.95
CA ASP A 235 1.74 -17.66 6.85
C ASP A 235 0.44 -17.83 6.06
N ASP A 236 0.21 -19.04 5.57
CA ASP A 236 -0.94 -19.35 4.71
C ASP A 236 -2.26 -19.27 5.50
N ASP A 237 -2.26 -19.65 6.78
CA ASP A 237 -3.44 -19.52 7.64
C ASP A 237 -3.86 -18.05 7.80
N TRP A 238 -2.88 -17.16 8.02
CA TRP A 238 -3.14 -15.73 8.10
C TRP A 238 -3.62 -15.15 6.77
N PHE A 239 -2.97 -15.53 5.67
CA PHE A 239 -3.37 -15.14 4.32
C PHE A 239 -4.81 -15.56 4.03
N ASP A 240 -5.17 -16.81 4.30
CA ASP A 240 -6.51 -17.34 4.04
C ASP A 240 -7.58 -16.64 4.89
N ILE A 241 -7.31 -16.35 6.16
CA ILE A 241 -8.24 -15.60 7.00
C ILE A 241 -8.52 -14.21 6.39
N VAL A 242 -7.49 -13.47 6.01
CA VAL A 242 -7.68 -12.13 5.43
C VAL A 242 -8.39 -12.21 4.08
N LYS A 243 -8.01 -13.15 3.22
CA LYS A 243 -8.60 -13.37 1.91
C LYS A 243 -10.09 -13.73 1.99
N TRP A 244 -10.45 -14.68 2.83
CA TRP A 244 -11.83 -15.14 2.93
C TRP A 244 -12.73 -14.19 3.72
N THR A 245 -12.16 -13.33 4.57
CA THR A 245 -12.90 -12.25 5.21
C THR A 245 -13.37 -11.20 4.22
#